data_53869c37289f0483d7eb80098c295e78
#
_entry.id   53869c37289f0483d7eb80098c295e78
#
_cell.length_a   1.000
_cell.length_b   1.000
_cell.length_c   1.000
_cell.angle_alpha   90.00
_cell.angle_beta   90.00
_cell.angle_gamma   90.00
#
_symmetry.space_group_name_H-M   'P 1'
#
loop_
_entity.id
_entity.type
_entity.pdbx_description
1 polymer ?
#
loop_
_entity_poly.entity_id
_entity_poly.type
_entity_poly.pdbx_seq_one_letter_code
_entity_poly.pdbx_strand_id
1 'polypeptide(L)'
;NRKICSNVLTIGIPASLGSMLMSISQMIMNGMMSEYGDMALAGIGVAMKVTMITSMISMGIGQGVQPLLGYCVGAKQWQRYKKIMSFSLCFAFLVGVIMTLFCYIFSNQIISVFLTEQNAFDYAVHFAKILLTTSTLFGIFYVFINALQAMGAAVSSFIINISRQGIIYIPTLFVLKTSVGVTGL
;
A
#
# COMPACT_ATOMS: atom_id res chain seq x y z
N ASN A 1 18.56 6.89 28.45
CA ASN A 1 19.18 5.56 28.31
C ASN A 1 19.63 5.38 26.83
N ARG A 2 20.93 5.57 26.55
CA ARG A 2 21.49 5.57 25.16
C ARG A 2 21.15 4.28 24.38
N LYS A 3 21.08 3.13 25.04
CA LYS A 3 20.71 1.85 24.40
C LYS A 3 19.27 1.84 23.89
N ILE A 4 18.33 2.43 24.63
CA ILE A 4 16.93 2.52 24.21
C ILE A 4 16.81 3.44 22.99
N CYS A 5 17.45 4.63 23.03
CA CYS A 5 17.48 5.53 21.89
C CYS A 5 18.09 4.88 20.64
N SER A 6 19.20 4.16 20.79
CA SER A 6 19.82 3.44 19.68
C SER A 6 18.87 2.40 19.06
N ASN A 7 18.19 1.60 19.87
CA ASN A 7 17.25 0.60 19.39
C ASN A 7 16.04 1.24 18.67
N VAL A 8 15.52 2.34 19.20
CA VAL A 8 14.41 3.08 18.56
C VAL A 8 14.86 3.65 17.21
N LEU A 9 16.05 4.25 17.14
CA LEU A 9 16.59 4.78 15.88
C LEU A 9 16.88 3.70 14.85
N THR A 10 17.38 2.54 15.26
CA THR A 10 17.65 1.40 14.38
C THR A 10 16.40 0.90 13.68
N ILE A 11 15.25 0.99 14.32
CA ILE A 11 13.96 0.60 13.71
C ILE A 11 13.30 1.78 13.01
N GLY A 12 13.38 2.97 13.61
CA GLY A 12 12.70 4.17 13.11
C GLY A 12 13.29 4.72 11.80
N ILE A 13 14.64 4.71 11.67
CA ILE A 13 15.30 5.21 10.45
C ILE A 13 14.90 4.39 9.21
N PRO A 14 14.98 3.04 9.20
CA PRO A 14 14.51 2.27 8.05
C PRO A 14 13.02 2.47 7.73
N ALA A 15 12.18 2.61 8.75
CA ALA A 15 10.75 2.84 8.57
C ALA A 15 10.46 4.22 7.93
N SER A 16 11.14 5.28 8.38
CA SER A 16 10.98 6.62 7.81
C SER A 16 11.54 6.73 6.39
N LEU A 17 12.66 6.07 6.09
CA LEU A 17 13.20 6.00 4.73
C LEU A 17 12.22 5.28 3.77
N GLY A 18 11.52 4.25 4.24
CA GLY A 18 10.45 3.59 3.47
C GLY A 18 9.30 4.54 3.13
N SER A 19 8.88 5.38 4.09
CA SER A 19 7.83 6.39 3.87
C SER A 19 8.28 7.51 2.93
N MET A 20 9.53 7.95 3.04
CA MET A 20 10.11 8.93 2.10
C MET A 20 10.14 8.38 0.67
N LEU A 21 10.55 7.12 0.50
CA LEU A 21 10.58 6.48 -0.81
C LEU A 21 9.17 6.37 -1.43
N MET A 22 8.16 6.10 -0.60
CA MET A 22 6.77 6.11 -1.04
C MET A 22 6.34 7.49 -1.56
N SER A 23 6.70 8.57 -0.84
CA SER A 23 6.40 9.94 -1.27
C SER A 23 7.10 10.30 -2.57
N ILE A 24 8.36 9.91 -2.73
CA ILE A 24 9.13 10.12 -3.97
C ILE A 24 8.49 9.37 -5.13
N SER A 25 8.08 8.11 -4.93
CA SER A 25 7.42 7.32 -5.96
C SER A 25 6.09 7.94 -6.42
N GLN A 26 5.31 8.50 -5.48
CA GLN A 26 4.08 9.24 -5.81
C GLN A 26 4.38 10.54 -6.57
N MET A 27 5.43 11.25 -6.19
CA MET A 27 5.84 12.48 -6.90
C MET A 27 6.25 12.18 -8.35
N ILE A 28 7.00 11.11 -8.57
CA ILE A 28 7.37 10.64 -9.92
C ILE A 28 6.13 10.28 -10.73
N MET A 29 5.19 9.51 -10.14
CA MET A 29 3.94 9.13 -10.79
C MET A 29 3.11 10.34 -11.20
N ASN A 30 2.92 11.31 -10.30
CA ASN A 30 2.19 12.54 -10.60
C ASN A 30 2.90 13.37 -11.69
N GLY A 31 4.23 13.44 -11.66
CA GLY A 31 5.01 14.13 -12.70
C GLY A 31 4.87 13.47 -14.07
N MET A 32 4.83 12.14 -14.13
CA MET A 32 4.58 11.42 -15.39
C MET A 32 3.15 11.65 -15.90
N MET A 33 2.16 11.66 -15.01
CA MET A 33 0.76 11.87 -15.38
C MET A 33 0.48 13.29 -15.85
N SER A 34 1.19 14.30 -15.35
CA SER A 34 1.03 15.69 -15.79
C SER A 34 1.38 15.89 -17.27
N GLU A 35 2.23 15.04 -17.85
CA GLU A 35 2.55 15.10 -19.28
C GLU A 35 1.37 14.69 -20.19
N TYR A 36 0.40 13.94 -19.65
CA TYR A 36 -0.80 13.48 -20.37
C TYR A 36 -1.99 14.44 -20.21
N GLY A 37 -1.78 15.57 -19.55
CA GLY A 37 -2.78 16.61 -19.35
C GLY A 37 -3.48 16.58 -18.01
N ASP A 38 -4.12 17.70 -17.67
CA ASP A 38 -4.74 17.94 -16.36
C ASP A 38 -5.89 16.96 -16.05
N MET A 39 -6.61 16.51 -17.07
CA MET A 39 -7.73 15.56 -16.93
C MET A 39 -7.24 14.17 -16.47
N ALA A 40 -6.12 13.69 -17.04
CA ALA A 40 -5.52 12.42 -16.64
C ALA A 40 -4.94 12.51 -15.22
N LEU A 41 -4.30 13.63 -14.89
CA LEU A 41 -3.75 13.89 -13.55
C LEU A 41 -4.87 13.96 -12.50
N ALA A 42 -5.97 14.64 -12.78
CA ALA A 42 -7.14 14.68 -11.91
C ALA A 42 -7.76 13.30 -11.72
N GLY A 43 -7.89 12.52 -12.81
CA GLY A 43 -8.43 11.17 -12.79
C GLY A 43 -7.62 10.21 -11.92
N ILE A 44 -6.29 10.16 -12.09
CA ILE A 44 -5.44 9.30 -11.27
C ILE A 44 -5.41 9.75 -9.80
N GLY A 45 -5.44 11.06 -9.54
CA GLY A 45 -5.49 11.60 -8.19
C GLY A 45 -6.72 11.15 -7.42
N VAL A 46 -7.89 11.10 -8.05
CA VAL A 46 -9.12 10.60 -7.44
C VAL A 46 -9.10 9.07 -7.31
N ALA A 47 -8.62 8.35 -8.33
CA ALA A 47 -8.45 6.90 -8.26
C ALA A 47 -7.54 6.48 -7.09
N MET A 48 -6.46 7.22 -6.84
CA MET A 48 -5.59 7.01 -5.68
C MET A 48 -6.31 7.25 -4.36
N LYS A 49 -7.20 8.25 -4.25
CA LYS A 49 -8.01 8.50 -3.04
C LYS A 49 -8.94 7.32 -2.74
N VAL A 50 -9.58 6.75 -3.76
CA VAL A 50 -10.43 5.56 -3.61
C VAL A 50 -9.61 4.37 -3.10
N THR A 51 -8.44 4.13 -3.68
CA THR A 51 -7.54 3.04 -3.27
C THR A 51 -6.97 3.27 -1.87
N MET A 52 -6.77 4.53 -1.47
CA MET A 52 -6.29 4.89 -0.13
C MET A 52 -7.22 4.39 0.97
N ILE A 53 -8.54 4.39 0.78
CA ILE A 53 -9.50 3.88 1.74
C ILE A 53 -9.22 2.40 2.03
N THR A 54 -9.08 1.58 1.00
CA THR A 54 -8.76 0.14 1.13
C THR A 54 -7.39 -0.08 1.77
N SER A 55 -6.40 0.76 1.40
CA SER A 55 -5.03 0.68 1.93
C SER A 55 -4.97 1.02 3.42
N MET A 56 -5.72 2.03 3.89
CA MET A 56 -5.77 2.42 5.30
C MET A 56 -6.34 1.30 6.18
N ILE A 57 -7.39 0.62 5.72
CA ILE A 57 -7.96 -0.52 6.44
C ILE A 57 -6.95 -1.67 6.50
N SER A 58 -6.30 -1.99 5.39
CA SER A 58 -5.27 -3.03 5.31
C SER A 58 -4.08 -2.73 6.23
N MET A 59 -3.63 -1.47 6.26
CA MET A 59 -2.57 -1.00 7.15
C MET A 59 -2.99 -1.10 8.62
N GLY A 60 -4.24 -0.73 8.95
CA GLY A 60 -4.79 -0.84 10.30
C GLY A 60 -4.79 -2.28 10.81
N ILE A 61 -5.17 -3.25 9.97
CA ILE A 61 -5.11 -4.68 10.31
C ILE A 61 -3.66 -5.09 10.61
N GLY A 62 -2.71 -4.74 9.74
CA GLY A 62 -1.31 -5.06 9.94
C GLY A 62 -0.74 -4.49 11.23
N GLN A 63 -1.01 -3.23 11.52
CA GLN A 63 -0.56 -2.55 12.76
C GLN A 63 -1.23 -3.12 14.01
N GLY A 64 -2.52 -3.50 13.94
CA GLY A 64 -3.23 -4.13 15.06
C GLY A 64 -2.69 -5.51 15.43
N VAL A 65 -2.20 -6.26 14.45
CA VAL A 65 -1.62 -7.60 14.67
C VAL A 65 -0.18 -7.54 15.19
N GLN A 66 0.56 -6.47 14.87
CA GLN A 66 1.97 -6.30 15.22
C GLN A 66 2.29 -6.52 16.71
N PRO A 67 1.60 -5.88 17.68
CA PRO A 67 1.89 -6.07 19.10
C PRO A 67 1.59 -7.52 19.57
N LEU A 68 0.56 -8.17 19.02
CA LEU A 68 0.24 -9.56 19.35
C LEU A 68 1.35 -10.51 18.90
N LEU A 69 1.86 -10.33 17.69
CA LEU A 69 2.96 -11.11 17.17
C LEU A 69 4.25 -10.83 17.95
N GLY A 70 4.54 -9.57 18.28
CA GLY A 70 5.69 -9.19 19.08
C GLY A 70 5.67 -9.82 20.47
N TYR A 71 4.52 -9.86 21.14
CA TYR A 71 4.36 -10.56 22.40
C TYR A 71 4.65 -12.07 22.27
N CYS A 72 4.12 -12.73 21.25
CA CYS A 72 4.36 -14.14 21.01
C CYS A 72 5.83 -14.47 20.75
N VAL A 73 6.53 -13.61 20.02
CA VAL A 73 7.98 -13.73 19.77
C VAL A 73 8.76 -13.57 21.06
N GLY A 74 8.48 -12.54 21.85
CA GLY A 74 9.16 -12.29 23.13
C GLY A 74 8.94 -13.41 24.14
N ALA A 75 7.74 -13.97 24.19
CA ALA A 75 7.38 -15.10 25.05
C ALA A 75 7.78 -16.48 24.47
N LYS A 76 8.41 -16.53 23.30
CA LYS A 76 8.80 -17.77 22.58
C LYS A 76 7.63 -18.72 22.31
N GLN A 77 6.41 -18.21 22.19
CA GLN A 77 5.19 -18.97 21.96
C GLN A 77 4.93 -19.17 20.45
N TRP A 78 5.78 -19.96 19.79
CA TRP A 78 5.75 -20.14 18.33
C TRP A 78 4.47 -20.76 17.78
N GLN A 79 3.82 -21.65 18.53
CA GLN A 79 2.53 -22.22 18.11
C GLN A 79 1.42 -21.17 18.10
N ARG A 80 1.39 -20.29 19.09
CA ARG A 80 0.45 -19.18 19.16
C ARG A 80 0.72 -18.15 18.07
N TYR A 81 2.00 -17.83 17.83
CA TYR A 81 2.43 -16.99 16.72
C TYR A 81 1.87 -17.47 15.38
N LYS A 82 2.07 -18.77 15.05
CA LYS A 82 1.57 -19.36 13.79
C LYS A 82 0.05 -19.25 13.65
N LYS A 83 -0.70 -19.51 14.73
CA LYS A 83 -2.17 -19.40 14.72
C LYS A 83 -2.63 -17.96 14.48
N ILE A 84 -2.04 -16.98 15.17
CA ILE A 84 -2.36 -15.56 14.99
C ILE A 84 -2.00 -15.11 13.58
N MET A 85 -0.83 -15.49 13.09
CA MET A 85 -0.36 -15.13 11.74
C MET A 85 -1.30 -15.68 10.66
N SER A 86 -1.65 -16.98 10.71
CA SER A 86 -2.55 -17.61 9.76
C SER A 86 -3.95 -16.97 9.79
N PHE A 87 -4.49 -16.76 10.99
CA PHE A 87 -5.79 -16.08 11.15
C PHE A 87 -5.75 -14.65 10.58
N SER A 88 -4.70 -13.90 10.90
CA SER A 88 -4.55 -12.51 10.43
C SER A 88 -4.41 -12.40 8.92
N LEU A 89 -3.70 -13.33 8.28
CA LEU A 89 -3.59 -13.38 6.82
C LEU A 89 -4.93 -13.69 6.16
N CYS A 90 -5.66 -14.68 6.68
CA CYS A 90 -7.00 -15.02 6.18
C CYS A 90 -7.97 -13.85 6.37
N PHE A 91 -7.97 -13.24 7.55
CA PHE A 91 -8.81 -12.09 7.88
C PHE A 91 -8.47 -10.87 6.99
N ALA A 92 -7.19 -10.55 6.83
CA ALA A 92 -6.75 -9.45 5.99
C ALA A 92 -7.11 -9.66 4.52
N PHE A 93 -6.99 -10.89 4.00
CA PHE A 93 -7.41 -11.23 2.65
C PHE A 93 -8.92 -11.07 2.47
N LEU A 94 -9.72 -11.61 3.39
CA LEU A 94 -11.17 -11.53 3.34
C LEU A 94 -11.67 -10.09 3.39
N VAL A 95 -11.14 -9.29 4.33
CA VAL A 95 -11.47 -7.85 4.41
C VAL A 95 -11.01 -7.11 3.15
N GLY A 96 -9.82 -7.44 2.63
CA GLY A 96 -9.31 -6.89 1.38
C GLY A 96 -10.24 -7.16 0.20
N VAL A 97 -10.73 -8.40 0.05
CA VAL A 97 -11.70 -8.78 -0.99
C VAL A 97 -13.01 -8.01 -0.82
N ILE A 98 -13.58 -7.99 0.39
CA ILE A 98 -14.85 -7.30 0.67
C ILE A 98 -14.73 -5.80 0.33
N MET A 99 -13.66 -5.15 0.78
CA MET A 99 -13.43 -3.72 0.55
C MET A 99 -13.17 -3.40 -0.92
N THR A 100 -12.41 -4.27 -1.60
CA THR A 100 -12.18 -4.13 -3.04
C THR A 100 -13.49 -4.27 -3.83
N LEU A 101 -14.31 -5.27 -3.52
CA LEU A 101 -15.63 -5.46 -4.15
C LEU A 101 -16.55 -4.27 -3.87
N PHE A 102 -16.58 -3.79 -2.63
CA PHE A 102 -17.36 -2.62 -2.26
C PHE A 102 -16.95 -1.39 -3.07
N CYS A 103 -15.66 -1.05 -3.05
CA CYS A 103 -15.14 0.09 -3.82
C CYS A 103 -15.32 -0.11 -5.35
N TYR A 104 -15.25 -1.34 -5.84
CA TYR A 104 -15.44 -1.64 -7.27
C TYR A 104 -16.88 -1.42 -7.70
N ILE A 105 -17.87 -1.90 -6.93
CA ILE A 105 -19.29 -1.74 -7.19
C ILE A 105 -19.71 -0.26 -7.08
N PHE A 106 -19.22 0.43 -6.05
CA PHE A 106 -19.56 1.82 -5.78
C PHE A 106 -18.57 2.82 -6.38
N SER A 107 -17.66 2.39 -7.27
CA SER A 107 -16.63 3.27 -7.86
C SER A 107 -17.22 4.52 -8.52
N ASN A 108 -18.29 4.37 -9.28
CA ASN A 108 -18.94 5.50 -9.96
C ASN A 108 -19.52 6.51 -8.97
N GLN A 109 -20.18 6.05 -7.91
CA GLN A 109 -20.76 6.90 -6.89
C GLN A 109 -19.69 7.62 -6.06
N ILE A 110 -18.62 6.90 -5.72
CA ILE A 110 -17.50 7.48 -4.95
C ILE A 110 -16.78 8.53 -5.78
N ILE A 111 -16.51 8.25 -7.06
CA ILE A 111 -15.78 9.16 -7.94
C ILE A 111 -16.63 10.39 -8.28
N SER A 112 -17.94 10.25 -8.46
CA SER A 112 -18.85 11.37 -8.76
C SER A 112 -18.89 12.44 -7.65
N VAL A 113 -18.53 12.09 -6.41
CA VAL A 113 -18.37 13.06 -5.31
C VAL A 113 -17.17 13.98 -5.49
N PHE A 114 -16.14 13.52 -6.21
CA PHE A 114 -14.88 14.25 -6.37
C PHE A 114 -14.73 14.91 -7.75
N LEU A 115 -15.39 14.36 -8.79
CA LEU A 115 -15.26 14.83 -10.17
C LEU A 115 -16.63 15.00 -10.79
N THR A 116 -16.86 16.19 -11.38
CA THR A 116 -18.05 16.55 -12.14
C THR A 116 -17.81 16.55 -13.66
N GLU A 117 -16.54 16.67 -14.09
CA GLU A 117 -16.20 16.66 -15.52
C GLU A 117 -16.16 15.23 -16.06
N GLN A 118 -16.93 14.96 -17.12
CA GLN A 118 -17.12 13.61 -17.70
C GLN A 118 -15.80 12.96 -18.15
N ASN A 119 -14.93 13.71 -18.81
CA ASN A 119 -13.67 13.16 -19.32
C ASN A 119 -12.72 12.72 -18.20
N ALA A 120 -12.57 13.54 -17.14
CA ALA A 120 -11.77 13.18 -15.97
C ALA A 120 -12.39 12.03 -15.18
N PHE A 121 -13.73 11.94 -15.16
CA PHE A 121 -14.47 10.85 -14.51
C PHE A 121 -14.18 9.50 -15.15
N ASP A 122 -14.20 9.40 -16.48
CA ASP A 122 -13.94 8.13 -17.19
C ASP A 122 -12.51 7.63 -16.96
N TYR A 123 -11.53 8.54 -16.95
CA TYR A 123 -10.16 8.22 -16.56
C TYR A 123 -10.09 7.72 -15.10
N ALA A 124 -10.75 8.40 -14.17
CA ALA A 124 -10.74 8.03 -12.76
C ALA A 124 -11.35 6.65 -12.51
N VAL A 125 -12.47 6.33 -13.16
CA VAL A 125 -13.12 5.01 -13.05
C VAL A 125 -12.22 3.90 -13.60
N HIS A 126 -11.59 4.14 -14.75
CA HIS A 126 -10.70 3.15 -15.37
C HIS A 126 -9.48 2.89 -14.47
N PHE A 127 -8.78 3.92 -14.03
CA PHE A 127 -7.64 3.79 -13.14
C PHE A 127 -8.00 3.20 -11.77
N ALA A 128 -9.14 3.60 -11.19
CA ALA A 128 -9.59 3.05 -9.91
C ALA A 128 -9.82 1.54 -9.99
N LYS A 129 -10.44 1.04 -11.05
CA LYS A 129 -10.68 -0.40 -11.25
C LYS A 129 -9.38 -1.20 -11.34
N ILE A 130 -8.38 -0.69 -12.05
CA ILE A 130 -7.06 -1.33 -12.17
C ILE A 130 -6.37 -1.36 -10.80
N LEU A 131 -6.30 -0.23 -10.10
CA LEU A 131 -5.66 -0.11 -8.80
C LEU A 131 -6.36 -0.96 -7.73
N LEU A 132 -7.69 -1.01 -7.72
CA LEU A 132 -8.47 -1.81 -6.78
C LEU A 132 -8.21 -3.31 -6.93
N THR A 133 -8.01 -3.82 -8.15
CA THR A 133 -7.66 -5.23 -8.38
C THR A 133 -6.38 -5.61 -7.64
N THR A 134 -5.37 -4.74 -7.66
CA THR A 134 -4.10 -4.96 -6.96
C THR A 134 -4.23 -4.74 -5.44
N SER A 135 -5.14 -3.87 -5.00
CA SER A 135 -5.30 -3.51 -3.59
C SER A 135 -5.75 -4.66 -2.70
N THR A 136 -6.40 -5.69 -3.26
CA THR A 136 -6.79 -6.91 -2.52
C THR A 136 -5.60 -7.59 -1.82
N LEU A 137 -4.41 -7.53 -2.43
CA LEU A 137 -3.20 -8.14 -1.88
C LEU A 137 -2.50 -7.26 -0.82
N PHE A 138 -2.88 -6.00 -0.69
CA PHE A 138 -2.25 -5.08 0.27
C PHE A 138 -2.42 -5.54 1.72
N GLY A 139 -3.56 -6.12 2.08
CA GLY A 139 -3.79 -6.66 3.41
C GLY A 139 -2.77 -7.71 3.81
N ILE A 140 -2.52 -8.67 2.93
CA ILE A 140 -1.51 -9.72 3.12
C ILE A 140 -0.12 -9.09 3.25
N PHE A 141 0.23 -8.17 2.36
CA PHE A 141 1.52 -7.48 2.35
C PHE A 141 1.76 -6.73 3.68
N TYR A 142 0.78 -5.96 4.17
CA TYR A 142 0.92 -5.22 5.43
C TYR A 142 1.03 -6.14 6.63
N VAL A 143 0.30 -7.26 6.69
CA VAL A 143 0.46 -8.25 7.76
C VAL A 143 1.87 -8.84 7.78
N PHE A 144 2.43 -9.19 6.61
CA PHE A 144 3.82 -9.70 6.53
C PHE A 144 4.87 -8.66 6.96
N ILE A 145 4.76 -7.43 6.50
CA ILE A 145 5.68 -6.34 6.88
C ILE A 145 5.65 -6.12 8.39
N ASN A 146 4.46 -6.02 8.98
CA ASN A 146 4.31 -5.80 10.42
C ASN A 146 4.76 -7.02 11.23
N ALA A 147 4.60 -8.24 10.71
CA ALA A 147 5.15 -9.45 11.33
C ALA A 147 6.68 -9.45 11.39
N LEU A 148 7.35 -9.03 10.30
CA LEU A 148 8.81 -8.87 10.27
C LEU A 148 9.28 -7.80 11.26
N GLN A 149 8.56 -6.69 11.35
CA GLN A 149 8.86 -5.63 12.32
C GLN A 149 8.67 -6.13 13.77
N ALA A 150 7.62 -6.91 14.03
CA ALA A 150 7.36 -7.53 15.33
C ALA A 150 8.46 -8.50 15.77
N MET A 151 9.13 -9.15 14.81
CA MET A 151 10.30 -10.01 15.06
C MET A 151 11.61 -9.22 15.25
N GLY A 152 11.58 -7.89 15.18
CA GLY A 152 12.78 -7.06 15.23
C GLY A 152 13.60 -7.05 13.93
N ALA A 153 13.09 -7.65 12.85
CA ALA A 153 13.75 -7.69 11.55
C ALA A 153 13.47 -6.41 10.71
N ALA A 154 13.75 -5.24 11.30
CA ALA A 154 13.48 -3.94 10.68
C ALA A 154 14.19 -3.78 9.32
N VAL A 155 15.43 -4.28 9.20
CA VAL A 155 16.21 -4.22 7.97
C VAL A 155 15.56 -5.05 6.86
N SER A 156 15.07 -6.25 7.17
CA SER A 156 14.36 -7.09 6.19
C SER A 156 13.06 -6.45 5.72
N SER A 157 12.30 -5.86 6.64
CA SER A 157 11.10 -5.08 6.32
C SER A 157 11.42 -3.90 5.40
N PHE A 158 12.50 -3.19 5.66
CA PHE A 158 12.99 -2.07 4.84
C PHE A 158 13.40 -2.52 3.44
N ILE A 159 14.15 -3.61 3.30
CA ILE A 159 14.55 -4.17 2.00
C ILE A 159 13.31 -4.53 1.16
N ILE A 160 12.30 -5.16 1.76
CA ILE A 160 11.06 -5.50 1.06
C ILE A 160 10.31 -4.25 0.60
N ASN A 161 10.24 -3.20 1.44
CA ASN A 161 9.63 -1.93 1.06
C ASN A 161 10.39 -1.24 -0.08
N ILE A 162 11.72 -1.17 -0.02
CA ILE A 162 12.53 -0.62 -1.11
C ILE A 162 12.36 -1.42 -2.40
N SER A 163 12.40 -2.75 -2.31
CA SER A 163 12.23 -3.61 -3.49
C SER A 163 10.89 -3.35 -4.16
N ARG A 164 9.81 -3.27 -3.39
CA ARG A 164 8.48 -3.01 -3.93
C ARG A 164 8.34 -1.59 -4.49
N GLN A 165 8.71 -0.58 -3.71
CA GLN A 165 8.42 0.82 -4.03
C GLN A 165 9.49 1.49 -4.89
N GLY A 166 10.74 1.08 -4.77
CA GLY A 166 11.88 1.64 -5.52
C GLY A 166 12.25 0.79 -6.73
N ILE A 167 12.72 -0.43 -6.47
CA ILE A 167 13.36 -1.27 -7.49
C ILE A 167 12.34 -1.84 -8.50
N ILE A 168 11.12 -2.16 -8.04
CA ILE A 168 10.09 -2.73 -8.93
C ILE A 168 9.21 -1.60 -9.48
N TYR A 169 8.63 -0.78 -8.62
CA TYR A 169 7.61 0.19 -9.01
C TYR A 169 8.14 1.27 -9.96
N ILE A 170 9.25 1.93 -9.63
CA ILE A 170 9.77 3.04 -10.43
C ILE A 170 10.21 2.58 -11.85
N PRO A 171 11.03 1.52 -12.02
CA PRO A 171 11.37 1.05 -13.36
C PRO A 171 10.15 0.56 -14.15
N THR A 172 9.17 -0.09 -13.46
CA THR A 172 7.94 -0.54 -14.11
C THR A 172 7.14 0.65 -14.66
N LEU A 173 7.05 1.76 -13.93
CA LEU A 173 6.41 2.98 -14.43
C LEU A 173 7.08 3.50 -15.71
N PHE A 174 8.42 3.52 -15.75
CA PHE A 174 9.13 3.96 -16.95
C PHE A 174 8.91 3.02 -18.14
N VAL A 175 8.97 1.72 -17.93
CA VAL A 175 8.72 0.71 -18.98
C VAL A 175 7.27 0.80 -19.48
N LEU A 176 6.30 0.93 -18.61
CA LEU A 176 4.89 1.02 -18.99
C LEU A 176 4.59 2.35 -19.72
N LYS A 177 5.19 3.47 -19.30
CA LYS A 177 5.10 4.74 -20.00
C LYS A 177 5.54 4.62 -21.47
N THR A 178 6.66 3.91 -21.72
CA THR A 178 7.22 3.76 -23.06
C THR A 178 6.48 2.74 -23.92
N SER A 179 5.86 1.70 -23.31
CA SER A 179 5.27 0.57 -24.04
C SER A 179 3.78 0.70 -24.26
N VAL A 180 3.02 1.26 -23.32
CA VAL A 180 1.55 1.22 -23.31
C VAL A 180 0.91 2.63 -23.22
N GLY A 181 1.69 3.64 -22.91
CA GLY A 181 1.18 5.03 -22.75
C GLY A 181 0.31 5.20 -21.50
N VAL A 182 -0.73 6.07 -21.59
CA VAL A 182 -1.59 6.45 -20.45
C VAL A 182 -2.28 5.25 -19.77
N THR A 183 -2.70 4.25 -20.55
CA THR A 183 -3.43 3.08 -20.02
C THR A 183 -2.55 2.07 -19.32
N GLY A 184 -1.23 2.20 -19.44
CA GLY A 184 -0.26 1.32 -18.80
C GLY A 184 0.30 1.86 -17.49
N LEU A 185 0.14 3.16 -17.23
CA LEU A 185 0.55 3.81 -15.98
C LEU A 185 -0.53 3.71 -14.92
#